data_055eed6cfc5a5acf1686695d853d0e22
#
_entry.id   055eed6cfc5a5acf1686695d853d0e22
#
_cell.length_a   1.000
_cell.length_b   1.000
_cell.length_c   1.000
_cell.angle_alpha   90.00
_cell.angle_beta   90.00
_cell.angle_gamma   90.00
#
_symmetry.space_group_name_H-M   'P 1'
#
loop_
_entity.id
_entity.type
_entity.pdbx_description
1 polymer ?
#
loop_
_entity_poly.entity_id
_entity_poly.type
_entity_poly.pdbx_seq_one_letter_code
_entity_poly.pdbx_strand_id
1 'polypeptide(L)'
;LQLGPVPTGIVICFEIAYDELVRDAIRAGGQVLVVQTNNATYGGTGQPEQQLAITRVQAVAAGRATLVAATSGISAVIGSDGNPTWESREFTSDSTVAMVPMRTGLTPAMRVGALPELAAAVLLVVLLLATRRRSP
;
A
#
# COMPACT_ATOMS: atom_id res chain seq x y z
N LEU A 1 8.59 -11.21 7.16
CA LEU A 1 9.67 -10.99 8.14
C LEU A 1 9.08 -10.93 9.55
N GLN A 2 9.86 -11.28 10.56
CA GLN A 2 9.48 -11.06 11.96
C GLN A 2 10.38 -9.97 12.56
N LEU A 3 9.75 -8.92 13.09
CA LEU A 3 10.41 -7.94 13.93
C LEU A 3 10.08 -8.28 15.40
N GLY A 4 10.99 -9.00 16.04
CA GLY A 4 10.70 -9.58 17.36
C GLY A 4 9.51 -10.58 17.25
N PRO A 5 8.48 -10.47 18.11
CA PRO A 5 7.30 -11.35 18.08
C PRO A 5 6.26 -10.95 17.00
N VAL A 6 6.45 -9.83 16.28
CA VAL A 6 5.45 -9.27 15.36
C VAL A 6 5.69 -9.72 13.92
N PRO A 7 4.78 -10.49 13.30
CA PRO A 7 4.81 -10.75 11.88
C PRO A 7 4.59 -9.45 11.10
N THR A 8 5.57 -9.08 10.29
CA THR A 8 5.59 -7.79 9.59
C THR A 8 5.60 -8.02 8.09
N GLY A 9 4.66 -7.40 7.37
CA GLY A 9 4.72 -7.24 5.93
C GLY A 9 5.72 -6.14 5.59
N ILE A 10 6.68 -6.43 4.73
CA ILE A 10 7.67 -5.43 4.29
C ILE A 10 7.56 -5.25 2.80
N VAL A 11 7.55 -3.99 2.37
CA VAL A 11 7.67 -3.56 0.98
C VAL A 11 8.74 -2.46 0.90
N ILE A 12 9.43 -2.40 -0.23
CA ILE A 12 10.57 -1.51 -0.40
C ILE A 12 10.24 -0.47 -1.45
N CYS A 13 10.34 0.80 -1.05
CA CYS A 13 10.24 1.96 -1.95
C CYS A 13 8.95 1.93 -2.78
N PHE A 14 9.05 1.97 -4.11
CA PHE A 14 7.92 2.01 -5.02
C PHE A 14 7.14 0.69 -5.13
N GLU A 15 7.60 -0.39 -4.53
CA GLU A 15 6.83 -1.64 -4.41
C GLU A 15 5.46 -1.44 -3.77
N ILE A 16 5.30 -0.40 -2.94
CA ILE A 16 4.02 -0.03 -2.33
C ILE A 16 2.93 0.31 -3.36
N ALA A 17 3.31 0.66 -4.59
CA ALA A 17 2.37 0.93 -5.68
C ALA A 17 1.83 -0.35 -6.34
N TYR A 18 2.39 -1.52 -6.05
CA TYR A 18 1.96 -2.79 -6.62
C TYR A 18 1.08 -3.56 -5.62
N ASP A 19 -0.21 -3.58 -5.87
CA ASP A 19 -1.21 -4.21 -5.00
C ASP A 19 -0.91 -5.68 -4.69
N GLU A 20 -0.35 -6.40 -5.66
CA GLU A 20 0.02 -7.80 -5.51
C GLU A 20 1.12 -8.01 -4.47
N LEU A 21 2.15 -7.16 -4.44
CA LEU A 21 3.25 -7.27 -3.48
C LEU A 21 2.76 -6.99 -2.05
N VAL A 22 1.93 -5.96 -1.90
CA VAL A 22 1.30 -5.65 -0.60
C VAL A 22 0.40 -6.81 -0.17
N ARG A 23 -0.42 -7.33 -1.07
CA ARG A 23 -1.32 -8.45 -0.79
C ARG A 23 -0.55 -9.71 -0.36
N ASP A 24 0.55 -10.02 -1.05
CA ASP A 24 1.37 -11.18 -0.72
C ASP A 24 2.03 -11.02 0.65
N ALA A 25 2.54 -9.84 0.98
CA ALA A 25 3.10 -9.54 2.30
C ALA A 25 2.06 -9.72 3.42
N ILE A 26 0.81 -9.29 3.19
CA ILE A 26 -0.29 -9.45 4.16
C ILE A 26 -0.75 -10.91 4.24
N ARG A 27 -0.88 -11.62 3.12
CA ARG A 27 -1.25 -13.05 3.08
C ARG A 27 -0.21 -13.95 3.72
N ALA A 28 1.06 -13.56 3.67
CA ALA A 28 2.16 -14.22 4.38
C ALA A 28 2.09 -14.02 5.91
N GLY A 29 1.05 -13.34 6.41
CA GLY A 29 0.80 -13.16 7.83
C GLY A 29 1.18 -11.78 8.38
N GLY A 30 1.51 -10.81 7.54
CA GLY A 30 1.83 -9.45 7.99
C GLY A 30 0.68 -8.82 8.80
N GLN A 31 0.96 -8.48 10.06
CA GLN A 31 0.00 -7.85 10.97
C GLN A 31 0.14 -6.32 10.99
N VAL A 32 1.31 -5.84 10.60
CA VAL A 32 1.67 -4.44 10.37
C VAL A 32 2.39 -4.38 9.03
N LEU A 33 2.23 -3.31 8.28
CA LEU A 33 2.97 -3.07 7.04
C LEU A 33 4.13 -2.10 7.33
N VAL A 34 5.31 -2.38 6.82
CA VAL A 34 6.47 -1.49 6.90
C VAL A 34 6.95 -1.18 5.49
N VAL A 35 7.08 0.10 5.19
CA VAL A 35 7.57 0.63 3.92
C VAL A 35 8.91 1.28 4.16
N GLN A 36 9.97 0.70 3.62
CA GLN A 36 11.31 1.27 3.66
C GLN A 36 11.60 1.97 2.35
N THR A 37 11.99 3.24 2.37
CA THR A 37 12.21 4.01 1.14
C THR A 37 13.41 4.95 1.22
N ASN A 38 13.97 5.23 0.06
CA ASN A 38 14.94 6.30 -0.13
C ASN A 38 14.48 7.18 -1.29
N ASN A 39 14.08 8.40 -0.99
CA ASN A 39 13.56 9.37 -1.94
C ASN A 39 14.58 10.45 -2.33
N ALA A 40 15.88 10.24 -2.04
CA ALA A 40 16.92 11.27 -2.25
C ALA A 40 16.93 11.83 -3.69
N THR A 41 16.75 10.96 -4.69
CA THR A 41 16.73 11.35 -6.12
C THR A 41 15.49 12.19 -6.48
N TYR A 42 14.42 12.10 -5.69
CA TYR A 42 13.11 12.71 -5.96
C TYR A 42 12.77 13.83 -4.98
N GLY A 43 13.66 14.15 -4.06
CA GLY A 43 13.42 15.19 -3.07
C GLY A 43 13.20 16.55 -3.68
N GLY A 44 12.31 17.34 -3.08
CA GLY A 44 11.86 18.61 -3.63
C GLY A 44 10.95 18.50 -4.86
N THR A 45 10.46 17.29 -5.16
CA THR A 45 9.41 17.04 -6.16
C THR A 45 8.13 16.59 -5.47
N GLY A 46 7.02 16.41 -6.19
CA GLY A 46 5.78 15.86 -5.62
C GLY A 46 5.79 14.32 -5.47
N GLN A 47 6.90 13.64 -5.73
CA GLN A 47 6.95 12.16 -5.67
C GLN A 47 6.92 11.59 -4.25
N PRO A 48 7.62 12.15 -3.24
CA PRO A 48 7.52 11.63 -1.86
C PRO A 48 6.10 11.71 -1.32
N GLU A 49 5.38 12.82 -1.58
CA GLU A 49 3.98 12.99 -1.20
C GLU A 49 3.06 12.01 -1.95
N GLN A 50 3.33 11.78 -3.24
CA GLN A 50 2.60 10.80 -4.03
C GLN A 50 2.77 9.38 -3.49
N GLN A 51 4.01 9.00 -3.14
CA GLN A 51 4.28 7.70 -2.52
C GLN A 51 3.59 7.57 -1.16
N LEU A 52 3.58 8.63 -0.36
CA LEU A 52 2.86 8.64 0.91
C LEU A 52 1.35 8.49 0.69
N ALA A 53 0.78 9.17 -0.31
CA ALA A 53 -0.64 9.03 -0.65
C ALA A 53 -0.98 7.60 -1.08
N ILE A 54 -0.16 6.96 -1.92
CA ILE A 54 -0.31 5.54 -2.29
C ILE A 54 -0.25 4.66 -1.03
N THR A 55 0.70 4.91 -0.15
CA THR A 55 0.85 4.15 1.11
C THR A 55 -0.39 4.26 2.00
N ARG A 56 -1.03 5.43 2.06
CA ARG A 56 -2.29 5.64 2.79
C ARG A 56 -3.43 4.81 2.21
N VAL A 57 -3.54 4.74 0.87
CA VAL A 57 -4.53 3.88 0.19
C VAL A 57 -4.26 2.41 0.50
N GLN A 58 -3.00 1.98 0.46
CA GLN A 58 -2.63 0.61 0.77
C GLN A 58 -2.87 0.25 2.24
N ALA A 59 -2.68 1.17 3.18
CA ALA A 59 -3.03 0.95 4.58
C ALA A 59 -4.52 0.63 4.76
N VAL A 60 -5.40 1.35 4.05
CA VAL A 60 -6.84 1.08 4.03
C VAL A 60 -7.14 -0.24 3.34
N ALA A 61 -6.60 -0.46 2.14
CA ALA A 61 -6.83 -1.69 1.37
C ALA A 61 -6.38 -2.93 2.15
N ALA A 62 -5.22 -2.88 2.80
CA ALA A 62 -4.70 -3.95 3.63
C ALA A 62 -5.41 -4.06 5.00
N GLY A 63 -6.05 -2.98 5.47
CA GLY A 63 -6.59 -2.89 6.82
C GLY A 63 -5.51 -2.97 7.90
N ARG A 64 -4.31 -2.43 7.61
CA ARG A 64 -3.13 -2.51 8.47
C ARG A 64 -2.61 -1.13 8.84
N ALA A 65 -2.19 -0.99 10.09
CA ALA A 65 -1.30 0.12 10.43
C ALA A 65 -0.03 0.00 9.58
N THR A 66 0.42 1.12 9.03
CA THR A 66 1.56 1.16 8.12
C THR A 66 2.60 2.14 8.63
N LEU A 67 3.84 1.68 8.72
CA LEU A 67 4.98 2.46 9.14
C LEU A 67 5.86 2.75 7.93
N VAL A 68 6.08 4.02 7.63
CA VAL A 68 6.99 4.46 6.58
C VAL A 68 8.29 4.90 7.22
N ALA A 69 9.40 4.30 6.82
CA ALA A 69 10.76 4.68 7.22
C ALA A 69 11.51 5.16 5.97
N ALA A 70 11.65 6.47 5.85
CA ALA A 70 12.34 7.13 4.74
C ALA A 70 13.69 7.70 5.19
N THR A 71 14.72 7.53 4.38
CA THR A 71 16.04 8.11 4.67
C THR A 71 16.09 9.62 4.37
N SER A 72 15.38 10.06 3.35
CA SER A 72 15.35 11.45 2.88
C SER A 72 13.93 11.96 2.53
N GLY A 73 12.98 11.06 2.38
CA GLY A 73 11.59 11.38 2.11
C GLY A 73 10.77 11.62 3.39
N ILE A 74 9.49 11.31 3.32
CA ILE A 74 8.55 11.49 4.44
C ILE A 74 8.41 10.16 5.18
N SER A 75 8.84 10.12 6.44
CA SER A 75 8.52 9.03 7.36
C SER A 75 7.14 9.27 7.97
N ALA A 76 6.38 8.20 8.21
CA ALA A 76 5.02 8.35 8.73
C ALA A 76 4.57 7.14 9.55
N VAL A 77 3.63 7.39 10.44
CA VAL A 77 2.81 6.37 11.10
C VAL A 77 1.38 6.55 10.61
N ILE A 78 0.84 5.56 9.91
CA ILE A 78 -0.45 5.62 9.24
C ILE A 78 -1.38 4.58 9.87
N GLY A 79 -2.57 5.00 10.26
CA GLY A 79 -3.61 4.11 10.73
C GLY A 79 -4.18 3.21 9.63
N SER A 80 -4.84 2.13 10.00
CA SER A 80 -5.55 1.27 9.05
C SER A 80 -6.74 1.94 8.34
N ASP A 81 -7.07 3.15 8.72
CA ASP A 81 -8.05 4.04 8.08
C ASP A 81 -7.40 4.99 7.06
N GLY A 82 -6.08 4.88 6.86
CA GLY A 82 -5.31 5.71 5.94
C GLY A 82 -4.96 7.09 6.50
N ASN A 83 -5.32 7.40 7.75
CA ASN A 83 -4.98 8.67 8.35
C ASN A 83 -3.61 8.60 9.02
N PRO A 84 -2.67 9.50 8.69
CA PRO A 84 -1.41 9.59 9.39
C PRO A 84 -1.63 10.15 10.80
N THR A 85 -1.01 9.51 11.78
CA THR A 85 -0.96 9.98 13.17
C THR A 85 0.31 10.72 13.47
N TRP A 86 1.32 10.57 12.62
CA TRP A 86 2.58 11.27 12.65
C TRP A 86 3.24 11.27 11.27
N GLU A 87 3.87 12.37 10.90
CA GLU A 87 4.67 12.54 9.68
C GLU A 87 5.92 13.39 9.96
N SER A 88 7.05 13.01 9.38
CA SER A 88 8.25 13.84 9.33
C SER A 88 8.22 14.80 8.15
N ARG A 89 9.13 15.76 8.14
CA ARG A 89 9.43 16.54 6.92
C ARG A 89 10.52 15.88 6.10
N GLU A 90 10.53 16.13 4.80
CA GLU A 90 11.65 15.70 3.95
C GLU A 90 12.98 16.26 4.45
N PHE A 91 14.04 15.48 4.26
CA PHE A 91 15.42 15.84 4.60
C PHE A 91 15.64 16.25 6.08
N THR A 92 14.75 15.82 6.97
CA THR A 92 14.90 16.03 8.40
C THR A 92 15.23 14.73 9.11
N SER A 93 16.13 14.80 10.10
CA SER A 93 16.33 13.69 11.02
C SER A 93 15.23 13.74 12.07
N ASP A 94 14.33 12.78 12.04
CA ASP A 94 13.20 12.72 12.97
C ASP A 94 12.93 11.27 13.38
N SER A 95 12.30 11.07 14.53
CA SER A 95 11.94 9.75 15.03
C SER A 95 10.71 9.83 15.92
N THR A 96 9.93 8.76 15.91
CA THR A 96 8.76 8.63 16.78
C THR A 96 8.62 7.23 17.33
N VAL A 97 7.89 7.10 18.43
CA VAL A 97 7.42 5.82 18.97
C VAL A 97 5.90 5.85 18.99
N ALA A 98 5.28 4.88 18.36
CA ALA A 98 3.84 4.82 18.25
C ALA A 98 3.31 3.44 18.66
N MET A 99 2.15 3.42 19.31
CA MET A 99 1.38 2.21 19.53
C MET A 99 0.46 1.98 18.32
N VAL A 100 0.65 0.86 17.64
CA VAL A 100 -0.15 0.53 16.46
C VAL A 100 -0.92 -0.77 16.66
N PRO A 101 -2.20 -0.84 16.22
CA PRO A 101 -2.97 -2.07 16.34
C PRO A 101 -2.46 -3.13 15.36
N MET A 102 -2.21 -4.32 15.87
CA MET A 102 -1.93 -5.50 15.05
C MET A 102 -3.24 -6.15 14.61
N ARG A 103 -3.34 -6.52 13.34
CA ARG A 103 -4.54 -7.16 12.77
C ARG A 103 -4.15 -8.41 11.98
N THR A 104 -4.99 -9.44 12.04
CA THR A 104 -4.77 -10.73 11.35
C THR A 104 -5.76 -11.02 10.22
N GLY A 105 -6.98 -10.45 10.29
CA GLY A 105 -8.02 -10.67 9.28
C GLY A 105 -7.66 -10.08 7.92
N LEU A 106 -8.14 -10.68 6.82
CA LEU A 106 -7.99 -10.15 5.47
C LEU A 106 -9.20 -9.28 5.11
N THR A 107 -8.96 -8.10 4.56
CA THR A 107 -9.99 -7.24 3.98
C THR A 107 -10.57 -7.87 2.70
N PRO A 108 -11.75 -7.43 2.22
CA PRO A 108 -12.25 -7.85 0.91
C PRO A 108 -11.24 -7.60 -0.21
N ALA A 109 -10.57 -6.45 -0.25
CA ALA A 109 -9.56 -6.12 -1.24
C ALA A 109 -8.41 -7.14 -1.24
N MET A 110 -7.91 -7.52 -0.07
CA MET A 110 -6.85 -8.53 0.06
C MET A 110 -7.31 -9.95 -0.31
N ARG A 111 -8.62 -10.23 -0.26
CA ARG A 111 -9.20 -11.53 -0.64
C ARG A 111 -9.40 -11.63 -2.15
N VAL A 112 -10.05 -10.65 -2.76
CA VAL A 112 -10.44 -10.71 -4.18
C VAL A 112 -9.32 -10.29 -5.13
N GLY A 113 -8.43 -9.40 -4.70
CA GLY A 113 -7.33 -8.91 -5.54
C GLY A 113 -7.84 -8.32 -6.84
N ALA A 114 -7.22 -8.67 -7.97
CA ALA A 114 -7.52 -8.16 -9.30
C ALA A 114 -8.76 -8.83 -9.98
N LEU A 115 -9.54 -9.66 -9.28
CA LEU A 115 -10.70 -10.32 -9.87
C LEU A 115 -11.77 -9.35 -10.40
N PRO A 116 -12.11 -8.24 -9.71
CA PRO A 116 -13.08 -7.27 -10.22
C PRO A 116 -12.64 -6.61 -11.52
N GLU A 117 -11.36 -6.24 -11.63
CA GLU A 117 -10.80 -5.62 -12.84
C GLU A 117 -10.81 -6.60 -14.01
N LEU A 118 -10.42 -7.85 -13.77
CA LEU A 118 -10.45 -8.91 -14.76
C LEU A 118 -11.89 -9.19 -15.23
N ALA A 119 -12.84 -9.26 -14.32
CA ALA A 119 -14.25 -9.46 -14.64
C ALA A 119 -14.80 -8.29 -15.50
N ALA A 120 -14.45 -7.06 -15.13
CA ALA A 120 -14.83 -5.87 -15.90
C ALA A 120 -14.22 -5.88 -17.32
N ALA A 121 -12.94 -6.24 -17.44
CA ALA A 121 -12.25 -6.36 -18.72
C ALA A 121 -12.90 -7.43 -19.62
N VAL A 122 -13.18 -8.61 -19.06
CA VAL A 122 -13.87 -9.69 -19.80
C VAL A 122 -15.25 -9.24 -20.24
N LEU A 123 -16.03 -8.62 -19.36
CA LEU A 123 -17.36 -8.11 -19.69
C LEU A 123 -17.30 -7.10 -20.85
N LEU A 124 -16.35 -6.16 -20.81
CA LEU A 124 -16.14 -5.18 -21.86
C LEU A 124 -15.86 -5.86 -23.20
N VAL A 125 -14.96 -6.85 -23.24
CA VAL A 125 -14.64 -7.61 -24.45
C VAL A 125 -15.87 -8.32 -25.00
N VAL A 126 -16.65 -8.99 -24.14
CA VAL A 126 -17.88 -9.68 -24.53
C VAL A 126 -18.88 -8.71 -25.14
N LEU A 127 -19.10 -7.56 -24.52
CA LEU A 127 -20.01 -6.53 -25.04
C LEU A 127 -19.55 -6.00 -26.41
N LEU A 128 -18.26 -5.72 -26.58
CA LEU A 128 -17.70 -5.27 -27.86
C LEU A 128 -17.88 -6.32 -28.97
N LEU A 129 -17.69 -7.59 -28.70
CA LEU A 129 -17.88 -8.67 -29.65
C LEU A 129 -19.37 -8.85 -30.00
N ALA A 130 -20.25 -8.72 -29.00
CA ALA A 130 -21.70 -8.81 -29.23
C ALA A 130 -22.23 -7.65 -30.10
N THR A 131 -21.73 -6.44 -29.90
CA THR A 131 -22.11 -5.27 -30.72
C THR A 131 -21.62 -5.40 -32.16
N ARG A 132 -20.36 -5.88 -32.35
CA ARG A 132 -19.83 -6.12 -33.70
C ARG A 132 -20.65 -7.15 -34.53
N ARG A 133 -21.21 -8.16 -33.86
CA ARG A 133 -22.06 -9.18 -34.54
C ARG A 133 -23.45 -8.65 -34.93
N ARG A 134 -23.88 -7.51 -34.38
CA ARG A 134 -25.20 -6.90 -34.68
C ARG A 134 -25.12 -5.79 -35.69
N SER A 135 -23.95 -5.39 -36.15
CA SER A 135 -23.79 -4.44 -37.24
C SER A 135 -23.96 -5.22 -38.56
N PRO A 136 -24.96 -4.87 -39.43
CA PRO A 136 -25.21 -5.53 -40.69
C PRO A 136 -24.11 -5.27 -41.70
#